data_c7a11e5fe6c0ebbcf9e9d96a267b7ee9
#
_entry.id   c7a11e5fe6c0ebbcf9e9d96a267b7ee9
#
_cell.length_a   1.000
_cell.length_b   1.000
_cell.length_c   1.000
_cell.angle_alpha   90.00
_cell.angle_beta   90.00
_cell.angle_gamma   90.00
#
_symmetry.space_group_name_H-M   'P 1'
#
loop_
_entity.id
_entity.type
_entity.pdbx_description
1 polymer ?
#
loop_
_entity_poly.entity_id
_entity_poly.type
_entity_poly.pdbx_seq_one_letter_code
_entity_poly.pdbx_strand_id
1 'polypeptide(L)'
;MLIAQQVVTVGTLAIGQALIILVAGIDLANGVVMVLSTVVMASLATSGVPIPLAVLCGFAVVLCIGVFEAGTVAGLGLTPFIITLGLFTATRAGAQIWAGGAPVTGVPSGLLVLGDTWYIAGAAVPIGPLVMIGVLLVTWYALSQTAWGRHVYAVGNDPAAARLSGVRVKWVLASVYLAASIIYGITALLFLGRTTVADPSAGLMFNLESITAVVIGGISLFGGRGSVIGALVGALIVGVLRNGLTIVGIDALYQHIAVGLLVILAVGLDRVRTRERG
;
A
#
# COMPACT_ATOMS: atom_id res chain seq x y z
N MET A 1 -13.16 17.36 3.22
CA MET A 1 -12.19 17.43 2.13
C MET A 1 -10.76 17.10 2.57
N LEU A 2 -10.24 17.76 3.60
CA LEU A 2 -8.88 17.51 4.12
C LEU A 2 -8.62 16.04 4.52
N ILE A 3 -9.56 15.40 5.21
CA ILE A 3 -9.44 14.00 5.64
C ILE A 3 -9.29 13.05 4.44
N ALA A 4 -10.10 13.24 3.40
CA ALA A 4 -10.03 12.40 2.20
C ALA A 4 -8.67 12.48 1.52
N GLN A 5 -8.07 13.67 1.41
CA GLN A 5 -6.73 13.84 0.87
C GLN A 5 -5.62 13.24 1.78
N GLN A 6 -5.79 13.31 3.10
CA GLN A 6 -4.84 12.69 4.04
C GLN A 6 -4.86 11.17 3.97
N VAL A 7 -6.02 10.57 3.74
CA VAL A 7 -6.22 9.11 3.70
C VAL A 7 -5.76 8.51 2.38
N VAL A 8 -5.63 9.28 1.28
CA VAL A 8 -5.31 8.76 -0.06
C VAL A 8 -4.10 7.83 -0.06
N THR A 9 -2.99 8.25 0.53
CA THR A 9 -1.74 7.46 0.53
C THR A 9 -1.90 6.16 1.32
N VAL A 10 -2.34 6.26 2.57
CA VAL A 10 -2.52 5.08 3.44
C VAL A 10 -3.64 4.18 2.91
N GLY A 11 -4.74 4.77 2.42
CA GLY A 11 -5.87 4.03 1.86
C GLY A 11 -5.50 3.23 0.62
N THR A 12 -4.74 3.84 -0.30
CA THR A 12 -4.30 3.13 -1.51
C THR A 12 -3.26 2.07 -1.18
N LEU A 13 -2.31 2.33 -0.28
CA LEU A 13 -1.39 1.31 0.23
C LEU A 13 -2.13 0.17 0.93
N ALA A 14 -3.15 0.47 1.74
CA ALA A 14 -3.96 -0.53 2.42
C ALA A 14 -4.70 -1.44 1.44
N ILE A 15 -5.13 -0.95 0.27
CA ILE A 15 -5.72 -1.79 -0.78
C ILE A 15 -4.69 -2.80 -1.31
N GLY A 16 -3.44 -2.37 -1.59
CA GLY A 16 -2.36 -3.27 -2.00
C GLY A 16 -1.98 -4.25 -0.90
N GLN A 17 -1.83 -3.78 0.32
CA GLN A 17 -1.54 -4.61 1.50
C GLN A 17 -2.64 -5.64 1.76
N ALA A 18 -3.91 -5.27 1.53
CA ALA A 18 -5.04 -6.18 1.68
C ALA A 18 -4.92 -7.40 0.76
N LEU A 19 -4.46 -7.23 -0.48
CA LEU A 19 -4.23 -8.33 -1.41
C LEU A 19 -3.23 -9.34 -0.84
N ILE A 20 -2.14 -8.84 -0.26
CA ILE A 20 -1.07 -9.69 0.31
C ILE A 20 -1.54 -10.37 1.59
N ILE A 21 -2.27 -9.67 2.47
CA ILE A 21 -2.81 -10.26 3.69
C ILE A 21 -3.89 -11.31 3.37
N LEU A 22 -4.69 -11.11 2.32
CA LEU A 22 -5.69 -12.11 1.91
C LEU A 22 -5.09 -13.46 1.51
N VAL A 23 -3.83 -13.50 1.05
CA VAL A 23 -3.08 -14.76 0.81
C VAL A 23 -2.18 -15.16 1.99
N ALA A 24 -2.48 -14.69 3.20
CA ALA A 24 -1.72 -14.95 4.43
C ALA A 24 -0.26 -14.45 4.37
N GLY A 25 0.04 -13.44 3.54
CA GLY A 25 1.32 -12.73 3.51
C GLY A 25 1.29 -11.47 4.36
N ILE A 26 2.47 -10.99 4.73
CA ILE A 26 2.66 -9.67 5.35
C ILE A 26 3.79 -8.99 4.58
N ASP A 27 3.50 -7.81 4.02
CA ASP A 27 4.51 -7.00 3.34
C ASP A 27 4.87 -5.80 4.22
N LEU A 28 6.11 -5.79 4.69
CA LEU A 28 6.67 -4.69 5.48
C LEU A 28 7.39 -3.66 4.60
N ALA A 29 7.56 -3.93 3.31
CA ALA A 29 8.31 -3.06 2.42
C ALA A 29 7.42 -2.07 1.64
N ASN A 30 6.11 -2.24 1.62
CA ASN A 30 5.17 -1.48 0.78
C ASN A 30 5.40 0.05 0.82
N GLY A 31 5.55 0.64 2.00
CA GLY A 31 5.77 2.07 2.18
C GLY A 31 7.12 2.55 1.64
N VAL A 32 8.20 1.81 1.88
CA VAL A 32 9.54 2.17 1.39
C VAL A 32 9.70 1.89 -0.11
N VAL A 33 9.00 0.87 -0.64
CA VAL A 33 8.93 0.58 -2.09
C VAL A 33 8.22 1.72 -2.82
N MET A 34 7.09 2.18 -2.30
CA MET A 34 6.39 3.37 -2.78
C MET A 34 7.33 4.59 -2.78
N VAL A 35 8.04 4.85 -1.68
CA VAL A 35 8.93 6.01 -1.56
C VAL A 35 10.12 5.91 -2.51
N LEU A 36 10.74 4.75 -2.68
CA LEU A 36 11.81 4.58 -3.68
C LEU A 36 11.30 4.93 -5.08
N SER A 37 10.11 4.44 -5.46
CA SER A 37 9.48 4.81 -6.73
C SER A 37 9.28 6.32 -6.86
N THR A 38 8.77 6.97 -5.79
CA THR A 38 8.57 8.43 -5.74
C THR A 38 9.88 9.18 -5.97
N VAL A 39 10.95 8.76 -5.28
CA VAL A 39 12.29 9.36 -5.39
C VAL A 39 12.86 9.19 -6.79
N VAL A 40 12.74 7.98 -7.38
CA VAL A 40 13.20 7.73 -8.75
C VAL A 40 12.46 8.59 -9.76
N MET A 41 11.13 8.66 -9.69
CA MET A 41 10.32 9.50 -10.58
C MET A 41 10.72 10.99 -10.46
N ALA A 42 10.82 11.49 -9.24
CA ALA A 42 11.15 12.89 -8.97
C ALA A 42 12.58 13.23 -9.45
N SER A 43 13.57 12.40 -9.10
CA SER A 43 14.97 12.63 -9.49
C SER A 43 15.17 12.64 -11.00
N LEU A 44 14.56 11.69 -11.71
CA LEU A 44 14.64 11.64 -13.17
C LEU A 44 13.96 12.85 -13.83
N ALA A 45 12.79 13.22 -13.36
CA ALA A 45 12.05 14.36 -13.93
C ALA A 45 12.77 15.70 -13.66
N THR A 46 13.35 15.89 -12.48
CA THR A 46 14.15 17.09 -12.16
C THR A 46 15.47 17.15 -12.94
N SER A 47 16.01 16.00 -13.35
CA SER A 47 17.19 15.92 -14.23
C SER A 47 16.86 16.12 -15.72
N GLY A 48 15.62 16.47 -16.08
CA GLY A 48 15.21 16.76 -17.46
C GLY A 48 14.72 15.54 -18.26
N VAL A 49 14.56 14.37 -17.62
CA VAL A 49 13.96 13.20 -18.27
C VAL A 49 12.47 13.46 -18.51
N PRO A 50 11.92 13.13 -19.70
CA PRO A 50 10.49 13.30 -19.98
C PRO A 50 9.62 12.60 -18.91
N ILE A 51 8.56 13.28 -18.46
CA ILE A 51 7.69 12.81 -17.38
C ILE A 51 7.15 11.39 -17.61
N PRO A 52 6.65 11.01 -18.80
CA PRO A 52 6.18 9.64 -19.05
C PRO A 52 7.27 8.59 -18.81
N LEU A 53 8.52 8.90 -19.20
CA LEU A 53 9.65 7.99 -19.00
C LEU A 53 10.04 7.91 -17.53
N ALA A 54 10.06 9.02 -16.80
CA ALA A 54 10.30 9.04 -15.37
C ALA A 54 9.26 8.20 -14.60
N VAL A 55 7.98 8.32 -14.98
CA VAL A 55 6.88 7.50 -14.42
C VAL A 55 7.09 6.02 -14.73
N LEU A 56 7.42 5.67 -15.99
CA LEU A 56 7.70 4.28 -16.36
C LEU A 56 8.87 3.70 -15.56
N CYS A 57 9.94 4.47 -15.35
CA CYS A 57 11.07 4.04 -14.51
C CYS A 57 10.65 3.79 -13.06
N GLY A 58 9.83 4.67 -12.47
CA GLY A 58 9.30 4.46 -11.11
C GLY A 58 8.42 3.21 -11.02
N PHE A 59 7.54 2.96 -12.01
CA PHE A 59 6.77 1.71 -12.08
C PHE A 59 7.65 0.50 -12.31
N ALA A 60 8.71 0.60 -13.12
CA ALA A 60 9.67 -0.48 -13.33
C ALA A 60 10.33 -0.89 -12.01
N VAL A 61 10.69 0.08 -11.15
CA VAL A 61 11.28 -0.19 -9.83
C VAL A 61 10.33 -1.01 -8.96
N VAL A 62 9.08 -0.58 -8.79
CA VAL A 62 8.12 -1.32 -7.94
C VAL A 62 7.80 -2.69 -8.53
N LEU A 63 7.70 -2.82 -9.85
CA LEU A 63 7.48 -4.09 -10.51
C LEU A 63 8.68 -5.04 -10.37
N CYS A 64 9.92 -4.55 -10.49
CA CYS A 64 11.11 -5.36 -10.26
C CYS A 64 11.14 -5.92 -8.83
N ILE A 65 10.80 -5.10 -7.83
CA ILE A 65 10.70 -5.54 -6.44
C ILE A 65 9.56 -6.57 -6.31
N GLY A 66 8.39 -6.32 -6.88
CA GLY A 66 7.27 -7.27 -6.84
C GLY A 66 7.56 -8.60 -7.55
N VAL A 67 8.32 -8.58 -8.66
CA VAL A 67 8.80 -9.81 -9.31
C VAL A 67 9.77 -10.55 -8.40
N PHE A 68 10.66 -9.84 -7.70
CA PHE A 68 11.56 -10.45 -6.74
C PHE A 68 10.80 -11.09 -5.57
N GLU A 69 9.81 -10.40 -4.99
CA GLU A 69 8.93 -10.94 -3.94
C GLU A 69 8.14 -12.15 -4.44
N ALA A 70 7.53 -12.04 -5.62
CA ALA A 70 6.82 -13.15 -6.25
C ALA A 70 7.74 -14.36 -6.47
N GLY A 71 8.96 -14.15 -6.96
CA GLY A 71 9.95 -15.19 -7.18
C GLY A 71 10.40 -15.88 -5.89
N THR A 72 10.65 -15.11 -4.85
CA THR A 72 11.13 -15.66 -3.56
C THR A 72 9.99 -16.31 -2.76
N VAL A 73 8.83 -15.70 -2.69
CA VAL A 73 7.70 -16.23 -1.92
C VAL A 73 6.99 -17.35 -2.68
N ALA A 74 6.55 -17.09 -3.90
CA ALA A 74 5.78 -18.07 -4.67
C ALA A 74 6.68 -19.12 -5.34
N GLY A 75 7.89 -18.73 -5.78
CA GLY A 75 8.85 -19.62 -6.44
C GLY A 75 9.59 -20.52 -5.46
N LEU A 76 10.31 -19.91 -4.51
CA LEU A 76 11.17 -20.60 -3.54
C LEU A 76 10.44 -21.02 -2.26
N GLY A 77 9.23 -20.50 -1.98
CA GLY A 77 8.45 -20.83 -0.79
C GLY A 77 9.00 -20.19 0.48
N LEU A 78 9.73 -19.06 0.36
CA LEU A 78 10.28 -18.36 1.50
C LEU A 78 9.17 -17.58 2.23
N THR A 79 9.35 -17.40 3.55
CA THR A 79 8.38 -16.69 4.39
C THR A 79 8.27 -15.22 3.97
N PRO A 80 7.08 -14.71 3.60
CA PRO A 80 6.87 -13.33 3.15
C PRO A 80 7.46 -12.30 4.10
N PHE A 81 7.20 -12.44 5.39
CA PHE A 81 7.67 -11.53 6.45
C PHE A 81 9.19 -11.32 6.42
N ILE A 82 9.98 -12.39 6.28
CA ILE A 82 11.45 -12.31 6.28
C ILE A 82 11.95 -11.60 5.02
N ILE A 83 11.37 -11.94 3.86
CA ILE A 83 11.75 -11.33 2.57
C ILE A 83 11.42 -9.84 2.58
N THR A 84 10.21 -9.47 2.98
CA THR A 84 9.79 -8.06 2.97
C THR A 84 10.51 -7.22 4.04
N LEU A 85 10.91 -7.81 5.17
CA LEU A 85 11.76 -7.15 6.16
C LEU A 85 13.17 -6.85 5.61
N GLY A 86 13.76 -7.80 4.88
CA GLY A 86 15.03 -7.59 4.17
C GLY A 86 14.89 -6.51 3.11
N LEU A 87 13.83 -6.59 2.30
CA LEU A 87 13.52 -5.57 1.27
C LEU A 87 13.25 -4.20 1.88
N PHE A 88 12.56 -4.12 3.01
CA PHE A 88 12.36 -2.86 3.74
C PHE A 88 13.69 -2.15 3.99
N THR A 89 14.68 -2.86 4.52
CA THR A 89 15.99 -2.29 4.83
C THR A 89 16.76 -1.91 3.55
N ALA A 90 16.79 -2.81 2.57
CA ALA A 90 17.51 -2.60 1.31
C ALA A 90 16.89 -1.46 0.47
N THR A 91 15.56 -1.46 0.33
CA THR A 91 14.83 -0.44 -0.46
C THR A 91 14.92 0.93 0.18
N ARG A 92 14.83 1.01 1.53
CA ARG A 92 15.06 2.26 2.26
C ARG A 92 16.45 2.82 2.02
N ALA A 93 17.49 2.00 2.15
CA ALA A 93 18.86 2.40 1.86
C ALA A 93 19.01 2.82 0.40
N GLY A 94 18.41 2.09 -0.54
CA GLY A 94 18.38 2.43 -1.96
C GLY A 94 17.76 3.81 -2.24
N ALA A 95 16.64 4.14 -1.58
CA ALA A 95 16.00 5.44 -1.70
C ALA A 95 16.90 6.58 -1.17
N GLN A 96 17.58 6.37 -0.05
CA GLN A 96 18.52 7.34 0.52
C GLN A 96 19.73 7.55 -0.40
N ILE A 97 20.34 6.47 -0.91
CA ILE A 97 21.48 6.54 -1.83
C ILE A 97 21.08 7.25 -3.12
N TRP A 98 19.93 6.90 -3.71
CA TRP A 98 19.47 7.50 -4.96
C TRP A 98 19.18 9.00 -4.81
N ALA A 99 18.61 9.41 -3.69
CA ALA A 99 18.31 10.82 -3.39
C ALA A 99 19.54 11.63 -2.91
N GLY A 100 20.71 10.99 -2.72
CA GLY A 100 21.86 11.66 -2.12
C GLY A 100 21.66 12.07 -0.67
N GLY A 101 20.77 11.41 0.06
CA GLY A 101 20.46 11.65 1.47
C GLY A 101 19.56 12.87 1.74
N ALA A 102 19.11 13.58 0.71
CA ALA A 102 18.29 14.78 0.84
C ALA A 102 16.95 14.64 0.09
N PRO A 103 15.89 15.36 0.50
CA PRO A 103 14.64 15.40 -0.24
C PRO A 103 14.83 16.00 -1.64
N VAL A 104 14.22 15.35 -2.65
CA VAL A 104 14.19 15.85 -4.03
C VAL A 104 13.10 16.89 -4.15
N THR A 105 13.47 18.14 -4.41
CA THR A 105 12.58 19.31 -4.56
C THR A 105 12.54 19.77 -6.02
N GLY A 106 11.66 20.73 -6.34
CA GLY A 106 11.56 21.26 -7.72
C GLY A 106 10.92 20.29 -8.70
N VAL A 107 10.06 19.40 -8.22
CA VAL A 107 9.36 18.41 -9.03
C VAL A 107 8.48 19.09 -10.07
N PRO A 108 8.59 18.73 -11.38
CA PRO A 108 7.76 19.32 -12.43
C PRO A 108 6.26 19.10 -12.19
N SER A 109 5.44 20.12 -12.48
CA SER A 109 3.98 20.10 -12.25
C SER A 109 3.26 18.93 -12.92
N GLY A 110 3.75 18.44 -14.06
CA GLY A 110 3.17 17.28 -14.72
C GLY A 110 3.22 15.96 -13.92
N LEU A 111 4.12 15.83 -12.93
CA LEU A 111 4.11 14.71 -11.98
C LEU A 111 3.16 14.93 -10.79
N LEU A 112 2.74 16.18 -10.57
CA LEU A 112 1.94 16.57 -9.42
C LEU A 112 0.42 16.54 -9.71
N VAL A 113 0.02 16.28 -10.95
CA VAL A 113 -1.38 16.33 -11.43
C VAL A 113 -2.35 15.52 -10.56
N LEU A 114 -1.91 14.39 -10.00
CA LEU A 114 -2.78 13.58 -9.12
C LEU A 114 -3.02 14.22 -7.74
N GLY A 115 -2.27 15.27 -7.39
CA GLY A 115 -2.51 16.09 -6.21
C GLY A 115 -3.44 17.28 -6.45
N ASP A 116 -3.73 17.58 -7.72
CA ASP A 116 -4.54 18.72 -8.10
C ASP A 116 -6.00 18.57 -7.68
N THR A 117 -6.70 19.70 -7.69
CA THR A 117 -8.13 19.77 -7.41
C THR A 117 -8.86 20.32 -8.64
N TRP A 118 -9.80 19.54 -9.16
CA TRP A 118 -10.67 19.99 -10.23
C TRP A 118 -11.86 20.77 -9.69
N TYR A 119 -12.28 21.79 -10.42
CA TYR A 119 -13.48 22.55 -10.09
C TYR A 119 -14.59 22.15 -11.07
N ILE A 120 -15.55 21.37 -10.58
CA ILE A 120 -16.69 20.88 -11.38
C ILE A 120 -17.97 21.51 -10.80
N ALA A 121 -18.67 22.31 -11.60
CA ALA A 121 -19.90 22.99 -11.20
C ALA A 121 -19.77 23.78 -9.87
N GLY A 122 -18.60 24.41 -9.62
CA GLY A 122 -18.33 25.16 -8.39
C GLY A 122 -17.89 24.32 -7.18
N ALA A 123 -17.91 23.01 -7.29
CA ALA A 123 -17.38 22.11 -6.26
C ALA A 123 -15.91 21.78 -6.53
N ALA A 124 -15.06 21.89 -5.52
CA ALA A 124 -13.66 21.53 -5.58
C ALA A 124 -13.53 20.00 -5.35
N VAL A 125 -13.13 19.23 -6.36
CA VAL A 125 -12.99 17.77 -6.30
C VAL A 125 -11.52 17.41 -6.45
N PRO A 126 -10.85 16.90 -5.38
CA PRO A 126 -9.47 16.48 -5.46
C PRO A 126 -9.35 15.17 -6.26
N ILE A 127 -8.36 15.10 -7.15
CA ILE A 127 -8.15 13.94 -8.05
C ILE A 127 -7.71 12.71 -7.27
N GLY A 128 -6.84 12.87 -6.26
CA GLY A 128 -6.29 11.77 -5.49
C GLY A 128 -7.33 10.80 -4.92
N PRO A 129 -8.36 11.28 -4.18
CA PRO A 129 -9.43 10.41 -3.70
C PRO A 129 -10.22 9.70 -4.81
N LEU A 130 -10.40 10.32 -5.98
CA LEU A 130 -11.06 9.66 -7.12
C LEU A 130 -10.23 8.49 -7.65
N VAL A 131 -8.91 8.68 -7.77
CA VAL A 131 -8.00 7.60 -8.18
C VAL A 131 -8.00 6.47 -7.14
N MET A 132 -7.95 6.78 -5.85
CA MET A 132 -8.03 5.80 -4.76
C MET A 132 -9.34 4.98 -4.85
N ILE A 133 -10.47 5.64 -5.07
CA ILE A 133 -11.76 4.97 -5.25
C ILE A 133 -11.74 4.11 -6.52
N GLY A 134 -11.15 4.58 -7.62
CA GLY A 134 -10.97 3.80 -8.85
C GLY A 134 -10.17 2.51 -8.59
N VAL A 135 -9.02 2.62 -7.88
CA VAL A 135 -8.21 1.46 -7.48
C VAL A 135 -9.00 0.50 -6.60
N LEU A 136 -9.78 1.04 -5.63
CA LEU A 136 -10.65 0.23 -4.78
C LEU A 136 -11.68 -0.55 -5.60
N LEU A 137 -12.39 0.12 -6.51
CA LEU A 137 -13.45 -0.51 -7.32
C LEU A 137 -12.89 -1.60 -8.23
N VAL A 138 -11.75 -1.35 -8.89
CA VAL A 138 -11.08 -2.35 -9.73
C VAL A 138 -10.65 -3.56 -8.91
N THR A 139 -10.02 -3.33 -7.75
CA THR A 139 -9.56 -4.41 -6.86
C THR A 139 -10.74 -5.17 -6.26
N TRP A 140 -11.77 -4.47 -5.83
CA TRP A 140 -13.00 -5.08 -5.33
C TRP A 140 -13.67 -5.94 -6.40
N TYR A 141 -13.82 -5.44 -7.61
CA TYR A 141 -14.38 -6.19 -8.73
C TYR A 141 -13.54 -7.44 -9.03
N ALA A 142 -12.22 -7.30 -9.10
CA ALA A 142 -11.30 -8.42 -9.34
C ALA A 142 -11.45 -9.50 -8.26
N LEU A 143 -11.54 -9.13 -6.99
CA LEU A 143 -11.66 -10.06 -5.87
C LEU A 143 -13.06 -10.69 -5.76
N SER A 144 -14.14 -9.93 -6.01
CA SER A 144 -15.51 -10.39 -5.76
C SER A 144 -16.15 -11.06 -6.97
N GLN A 145 -15.80 -10.64 -8.20
CA GLN A 145 -16.52 -11.05 -9.41
C GLN A 145 -15.70 -11.97 -10.33
N THR A 146 -14.42 -12.21 -10.06
CA THR A 146 -13.57 -13.01 -10.96
C THR A 146 -13.17 -14.36 -10.36
N ALA A 147 -12.77 -15.31 -11.22
CA ALA A 147 -12.17 -16.57 -10.80
C ALA A 147 -10.86 -16.35 -10.04
N TRP A 148 -10.09 -15.30 -10.42
CA TRP A 148 -8.85 -14.94 -9.72
C TRP A 148 -9.11 -14.62 -8.25
N GLY A 149 -10.13 -13.82 -7.95
CA GLY A 149 -10.47 -13.49 -6.56
C GLY A 149 -10.86 -14.72 -5.74
N ARG A 150 -11.65 -15.64 -6.31
CA ARG A 150 -11.96 -16.91 -5.63
C ARG A 150 -10.71 -17.72 -5.32
N HIS A 151 -9.75 -17.75 -6.24
CA HIS A 151 -8.47 -18.43 -6.01
C HIS A 151 -7.63 -17.72 -4.94
N VAL A 152 -7.63 -16.38 -4.88
CA VAL A 152 -6.95 -15.61 -3.83
C VAL A 152 -7.47 -16.00 -2.44
N TYR A 153 -8.79 -15.99 -2.25
CA TYR A 153 -9.40 -16.40 -0.97
C TYR A 153 -9.15 -17.88 -0.65
N ALA A 154 -9.23 -18.76 -1.64
CA ALA A 154 -8.96 -20.19 -1.45
C ALA A 154 -7.53 -20.46 -1.01
N VAL A 155 -6.54 -19.83 -1.69
CA VAL A 155 -5.11 -19.94 -1.36
C VAL A 155 -4.83 -19.38 0.03
N GLY A 156 -5.45 -18.26 0.40
CA GLY A 156 -5.26 -17.66 1.71
C GLY A 156 -5.90 -18.48 2.84
N ASN A 157 -6.97 -19.19 2.58
CA ASN A 157 -7.62 -20.04 3.59
C ASN A 157 -6.86 -21.34 3.84
N ASP A 158 -6.49 -22.05 2.77
CA ASP A 158 -5.67 -23.27 2.83
C ASP A 158 -4.97 -23.51 1.47
N PRO A 159 -3.67 -23.22 1.35
CA PRO A 159 -2.92 -23.43 0.12
C PRO A 159 -2.85 -24.90 -0.31
N ALA A 160 -2.89 -25.86 0.65
CA ALA A 160 -2.81 -27.28 0.35
C ALA A 160 -4.14 -27.78 -0.25
N ALA A 161 -5.27 -27.42 0.37
CA ALA A 161 -6.60 -27.73 -0.15
C ALA A 161 -6.85 -27.07 -1.52
N ALA A 162 -6.44 -25.80 -1.68
CA ALA A 162 -6.53 -25.08 -2.96
C ALA A 162 -5.76 -25.81 -4.07
N ARG A 163 -4.55 -26.32 -3.77
CA ARG A 163 -3.75 -27.11 -4.73
C ARG A 163 -4.43 -28.40 -5.11
N LEU A 164 -5.01 -29.13 -4.15
CA LEU A 164 -5.76 -30.36 -4.39
C LEU A 164 -6.99 -30.11 -5.27
N SER A 165 -7.59 -28.92 -5.17
CA SER A 165 -8.70 -28.47 -6.03
C SER A 165 -8.26 -27.95 -7.41
N GLY A 166 -6.96 -28.13 -7.79
CA GLY A 166 -6.44 -27.74 -9.10
C GLY A 166 -5.99 -26.29 -9.22
N VAL A 167 -5.99 -25.49 -8.13
CA VAL A 167 -5.53 -24.11 -8.16
C VAL A 167 -4.01 -24.05 -8.26
N ARG A 168 -3.49 -23.27 -9.20
CA ARG A 168 -2.05 -23.01 -9.36
C ARG A 168 -1.58 -21.99 -8.32
N VAL A 169 -1.38 -22.43 -7.07
CA VAL A 169 -1.04 -21.60 -5.90
C VAL A 169 0.10 -20.61 -6.19
N LYS A 170 1.19 -21.08 -6.81
CA LYS A 170 2.35 -20.22 -7.13
C LYS A 170 1.99 -19.05 -8.05
N TRP A 171 1.14 -19.28 -9.05
CA TRP A 171 0.69 -18.23 -9.96
C TRP A 171 -0.27 -17.23 -9.29
N VAL A 172 -1.12 -17.70 -8.38
CA VAL A 172 -2.00 -16.84 -7.60
C VAL A 172 -1.16 -15.94 -6.71
N LEU A 173 -0.22 -16.49 -5.94
CA LEU A 173 0.69 -15.71 -5.11
C LEU A 173 1.47 -14.68 -5.94
N ALA A 174 2.12 -15.10 -7.04
CA ALA A 174 2.88 -14.20 -7.90
C ALA A 174 2.02 -13.05 -8.44
N SER A 175 0.80 -13.35 -8.90
CA SER A 175 -0.11 -12.32 -9.41
C SER A 175 -0.57 -11.33 -8.34
N VAL A 176 -0.71 -11.77 -7.09
CA VAL A 176 -1.06 -10.92 -5.95
C VAL A 176 0.07 -9.92 -5.65
N TYR A 177 1.33 -10.38 -5.58
CA TYR A 177 2.47 -9.48 -5.37
C TYR A 177 2.63 -8.48 -6.50
N LEU A 178 2.47 -8.90 -7.76
CA LEU A 178 2.52 -7.99 -8.92
C LEU A 178 1.38 -6.97 -8.90
N ALA A 179 0.15 -7.39 -8.57
CA ALA A 179 -0.98 -6.48 -8.46
C ALA A 179 -0.76 -5.45 -7.33
N ALA A 180 -0.26 -5.89 -6.17
CA ALA A 180 0.09 -5.01 -5.07
C ALA A 180 1.17 -3.98 -5.47
N SER A 181 2.22 -4.42 -6.18
CA SER A 181 3.29 -3.55 -6.67
C SER A 181 2.77 -2.46 -7.62
N ILE A 182 1.83 -2.79 -8.53
CA ILE A 182 1.18 -1.78 -9.39
C ILE A 182 0.45 -0.74 -8.52
N ILE A 183 -0.27 -1.19 -7.49
CA ILE A 183 -0.97 -0.29 -6.56
C ILE A 183 0.04 0.60 -5.82
N TYR A 184 1.20 0.08 -5.41
CA TYR A 184 2.26 0.88 -4.78
C TYR A 184 2.85 1.93 -5.73
N GLY A 185 2.99 1.61 -7.03
CA GLY A 185 3.38 2.58 -8.05
C GLY A 185 2.36 3.70 -8.24
N ILE A 186 1.07 3.37 -8.26
CA ILE A 186 -0.01 4.38 -8.29
C ILE A 186 0.04 5.23 -7.02
N THR A 187 0.27 4.61 -5.86
CA THR A 187 0.36 5.33 -4.58
C THR A 187 1.56 6.27 -4.55
N ALA A 188 2.68 5.91 -5.21
CA ALA A 188 3.85 6.79 -5.32
C ALA A 188 3.51 8.10 -6.06
N LEU A 189 2.74 8.03 -7.14
CA LEU A 189 2.26 9.23 -7.84
C LEU A 189 1.29 10.06 -7.00
N LEU A 190 0.36 9.41 -6.30
CA LEU A 190 -0.59 10.07 -5.39
C LEU A 190 0.14 10.77 -4.24
N PHE A 191 1.16 10.10 -3.68
CA PHE A 191 1.98 10.65 -2.61
C PHE A 191 2.77 11.85 -3.09
N LEU A 192 3.43 11.76 -4.27
CA LEU A 192 4.21 12.85 -4.86
C LEU A 192 3.32 14.05 -5.19
N GLY A 193 2.15 13.84 -5.78
CA GLY A 193 1.17 14.90 -6.06
C GLY A 193 0.75 15.66 -4.80
N ARG A 194 0.66 14.97 -3.66
CA ARG A 194 0.25 15.58 -2.39
C ARG A 194 1.39 16.30 -1.67
N THR A 195 2.59 15.72 -1.66
CA THR A 195 3.73 16.26 -0.90
C THR A 195 4.55 17.27 -1.69
N THR A 196 4.48 17.23 -3.02
CA THR A 196 5.27 18.04 -3.96
C THR A 196 6.78 17.86 -3.83
N VAL A 197 7.22 17.02 -2.90
CA VAL A 197 8.61 16.72 -2.58
C VAL A 197 8.76 15.21 -2.39
N ALA A 198 9.84 14.63 -2.92
CA ALA A 198 10.16 13.22 -2.71
C ALA A 198 11.20 13.09 -1.58
N ASP A 199 10.71 12.85 -0.35
CA ASP A 199 11.57 12.62 0.82
C ASP A 199 11.87 11.12 0.95
N PRO A 200 13.15 10.70 0.85
CA PRO A 200 13.54 9.30 0.97
C PRO A 200 13.29 8.71 2.38
N SER A 201 13.04 9.56 3.39
CA SER A 201 12.76 9.15 4.78
C SER A 201 11.27 8.95 5.07
N ALA A 202 10.38 9.35 4.17
CA ALA A 202 8.93 9.42 4.44
C ALA A 202 8.25 8.04 4.62
N GLY A 203 8.87 6.95 4.14
CA GLY A 203 8.22 5.62 4.04
C GLY A 203 8.09 4.83 5.34
N LEU A 204 8.69 5.29 6.44
CA LEU A 204 8.91 4.48 7.65
C LEU A 204 7.63 4.04 8.38
N MET A 205 6.59 4.85 8.32
CA MET A 205 5.34 4.57 9.06
C MET A 205 4.22 4.04 8.17
N PHE A 206 4.29 4.22 6.86
CA PHE A 206 3.21 3.86 5.95
C PHE A 206 2.93 2.36 5.91
N ASN A 207 3.96 1.50 6.08
CA ASN A 207 3.79 0.06 6.16
C ASN A 207 2.95 -0.34 7.40
N LEU A 208 3.27 0.19 8.57
CA LEU A 208 2.50 -0.11 9.80
C LEU A 208 1.09 0.48 9.72
N GLU A 209 0.93 1.67 9.19
CA GLU A 209 -0.38 2.31 9.02
C GLU A 209 -1.27 1.54 8.04
N SER A 210 -0.70 1.05 6.93
CA SER A 210 -1.45 0.24 5.95
C SER A 210 -1.89 -1.11 6.54
N ILE A 211 -1.01 -1.80 7.28
CA ILE A 211 -1.34 -3.04 7.99
C ILE A 211 -2.45 -2.77 9.02
N THR A 212 -2.30 -1.69 9.81
CA THR A 212 -3.30 -1.28 10.80
C THR A 212 -4.66 -1.07 10.15
N ALA A 213 -4.70 -0.32 9.04
CA ALA A 213 -5.91 -0.06 8.29
C ALA A 213 -6.59 -1.36 7.83
N VAL A 214 -5.80 -2.31 7.30
CA VAL A 214 -6.31 -3.60 6.82
C VAL A 214 -6.89 -4.43 7.96
N VAL A 215 -6.22 -4.49 9.11
CA VAL A 215 -6.66 -5.27 10.28
C VAL A 215 -7.89 -4.66 10.94
N ILE A 216 -7.91 -3.34 11.16
CA ILE A 216 -9.10 -2.62 11.67
C ILE A 216 -10.27 -2.78 10.70
N GLY A 217 -9.98 -2.80 9.41
CA GLY A 217 -10.95 -3.04 8.34
C GLY A 217 -11.55 -4.46 8.33
N GLY A 218 -11.06 -5.36 9.21
CA GLY A 218 -11.60 -6.70 9.40
C GLY A 218 -11.07 -7.76 8.44
N ILE A 219 -9.91 -7.51 7.80
CA ILE A 219 -9.20 -8.54 7.03
C ILE A 219 -8.33 -9.34 8.01
N SER A 220 -8.50 -10.67 8.00
CA SER A 220 -7.76 -11.57 8.88
C SER A 220 -6.30 -11.67 8.46
N LEU A 221 -5.38 -11.51 9.43
CA LEU A 221 -3.93 -11.70 9.23
C LEU A 221 -3.56 -13.15 8.88
N PHE A 222 -4.47 -14.09 9.14
CA PHE A 222 -4.29 -15.51 8.79
C PHE A 222 -4.70 -15.83 7.35
N GLY A 223 -5.18 -14.82 6.60
CA GLY A 223 -5.59 -14.96 5.20
C GLY A 223 -7.03 -15.46 5.01
N GLY A 224 -7.45 -15.54 3.76
CA GLY A 224 -8.69 -16.15 3.31
C GLY A 224 -9.99 -15.45 3.69
N ARG A 225 -9.95 -14.36 4.47
CA ARG A 225 -11.16 -13.67 5.00
C ARG A 225 -10.98 -12.16 5.04
N GLY A 226 -12.01 -11.44 4.65
CA GLY A 226 -12.07 -9.98 4.67
C GLY A 226 -12.43 -9.36 3.33
N SER A 227 -12.47 -8.03 3.27
CA SER A 227 -12.82 -7.26 2.06
C SER A 227 -11.93 -6.03 1.93
N VAL A 228 -11.51 -5.71 0.70
CA VAL A 228 -10.76 -4.47 0.43
C VAL A 228 -11.56 -3.19 0.75
N ILE A 229 -12.88 -3.26 0.72
CA ILE A 229 -13.74 -2.16 1.20
C ILE A 229 -13.49 -1.93 2.69
N GLY A 230 -13.40 -3.02 3.48
CA GLY A 230 -13.03 -2.94 4.89
C GLY A 230 -11.66 -2.26 5.08
N ALA A 231 -10.65 -2.60 4.29
CA ALA A 231 -9.33 -1.97 4.36
C ALA A 231 -9.40 -0.44 4.16
N LEU A 232 -10.23 0.05 3.22
CA LEU A 232 -10.44 1.49 3.04
C LEU A 232 -11.16 2.12 4.25
N VAL A 233 -12.18 1.45 4.80
CA VAL A 233 -12.86 1.92 6.03
C VAL A 233 -11.86 2.00 7.19
N GLY A 234 -11.01 0.99 7.34
CA GLY A 234 -9.93 1.02 8.33
C GLY A 234 -8.94 2.16 8.12
N ALA A 235 -8.56 2.45 6.87
CA ALA A 235 -7.71 3.59 6.54
C ALA A 235 -8.40 4.93 6.87
N LEU A 236 -9.71 5.05 6.65
CA LEU A 236 -10.49 6.21 7.07
C LEU A 236 -10.50 6.36 8.59
N ILE A 237 -10.66 5.28 9.35
CA ILE A 237 -10.61 5.31 10.83
C ILE A 237 -9.26 5.83 11.31
N VAL A 238 -8.14 5.28 10.79
CA VAL A 238 -6.78 5.72 11.12
C VAL A 238 -6.57 7.19 10.74
N GLY A 239 -7.01 7.57 9.54
CA GLY A 239 -6.89 8.95 9.05
C GLY A 239 -7.69 9.96 9.87
N VAL A 240 -8.93 9.63 10.27
CA VAL A 240 -9.75 10.48 11.14
C VAL A 240 -9.12 10.61 12.52
N LEU A 241 -8.61 9.51 13.08
CA LEU A 241 -7.89 9.54 14.36
C LEU A 241 -6.69 10.49 14.31
N ARG A 242 -5.81 10.35 13.31
CA ARG A 242 -4.64 11.21 13.15
C ARG A 242 -5.02 12.68 12.95
N ASN A 243 -5.99 12.92 12.08
CA ASN A 243 -6.47 14.29 11.84
C ASN A 243 -7.05 14.91 13.11
N GLY A 244 -7.83 14.15 13.89
CA GLY A 244 -8.36 14.60 15.18
C GLY A 244 -7.25 14.93 16.18
N LEU A 245 -6.25 14.06 16.33
CA LEU A 245 -5.09 14.30 17.20
C LEU A 245 -4.28 15.54 16.77
N THR A 246 -4.15 15.75 15.45
CA THR A 246 -3.46 16.93 14.90
C THR A 246 -4.24 18.22 15.21
N ILE A 247 -5.57 18.22 15.09
CA ILE A 247 -6.42 19.38 15.39
C ILE A 247 -6.35 19.75 16.88
N VAL A 248 -6.26 18.77 17.77
CA VAL A 248 -6.08 18.97 19.23
C VAL A 248 -4.65 19.43 19.57
N GLY A 249 -3.73 19.46 18.60
CA GLY A 249 -2.35 19.91 18.80
C GLY A 249 -1.43 18.87 19.40
N ILE A 250 -1.79 17.57 19.30
CA ILE A 250 -0.94 16.47 19.78
C ILE A 250 0.22 16.27 18.80
N ASP A 251 1.45 16.26 19.33
CA ASP A 251 2.67 16.05 18.57
C ASP A 251 2.66 14.71 17.81
N ALA A 252 3.33 14.69 16.64
CA ALA A 252 3.38 13.52 15.75
C ALA A 252 3.92 12.25 16.43
N LEU A 253 4.86 12.39 17.38
CA LEU A 253 5.41 11.24 18.10
C LEU A 253 4.35 10.53 18.96
N TYR A 254 3.49 11.29 19.64
CA TYR A 254 2.36 10.72 20.39
C TYR A 254 1.31 10.10 19.47
N GLN A 255 1.11 10.65 18.26
CA GLN A 255 0.23 10.05 17.26
C GLN A 255 0.76 8.68 16.83
N HIS A 256 2.08 8.50 16.69
CA HIS A 256 2.69 7.20 16.38
C HIS A 256 2.47 6.18 17.51
N ILE A 257 2.55 6.61 18.79
CA ILE A 257 2.22 5.74 19.93
C ILE A 257 0.74 5.31 19.86
N ALA A 258 -0.17 6.24 19.60
CA ALA A 258 -1.59 5.94 19.48
C ALA A 258 -1.88 4.93 18.36
N VAL A 259 -1.27 5.10 17.17
CA VAL A 259 -1.41 4.17 16.05
C VAL A 259 -0.82 2.79 16.42
N GLY A 260 0.35 2.74 17.05
CA GLY A 260 0.96 1.47 17.49
C GLY A 260 0.09 0.70 18.48
N LEU A 261 -0.50 1.37 19.48
CA LEU A 261 -1.44 0.76 20.42
C LEU A 261 -2.70 0.26 19.72
N LEU A 262 -3.19 1.00 18.73
CA LEU A 262 -4.36 0.63 17.95
C LEU A 262 -4.10 -0.64 17.10
N VAL A 263 -2.89 -0.83 16.57
CA VAL A 263 -2.47 -2.08 15.91
C VAL A 263 -2.57 -3.26 16.89
N ILE A 264 -1.99 -3.11 18.08
CA ILE A 264 -1.97 -4.18 19.08
C ILE A 264 -3.40 -4.58 19.48
N LEU A 265 -4.27 -3.59 19.70
CA LEU A 265 -5.68 -3.82 20.01
C LEU A 265 -6.42 -4.51 18.86
N ALA A 266 -6.21 -4.07 17.63
CA ALA A 266 -6.86 -4.64 16.45
C ALA A 266 -6.47 -6.11 16.24
N VAL A 267 -5.17 -6.43 16.34
CA VAL A 267 -4.67 -7.81 16.22
C VAL A 267 -5.16 -8.68 17.39
N GLY A 268 -5.20 -8.14 18.60
CA GLY A 268 -5.75 -8.83 19.76
C GLY A 268 -7.22 -9.20 19.58
N LEU A 269 -8.03 -8.27 19.08
CA LEU A 269 -9.45 -8.50 18.79
C LEU A 269 -9.67 -9.52 17.67
N ASP A 270 -8.87 -9.49 16.62
CA ASP A 270 -8.96 -10.47 15.52
C ASP A 270 -8.70 -11.89 16.04
N ARG A 271 -7.72 -12.06 16.92
CA ARG A 271 -7.41 -13.36 17.51
C ARG A 271 -8.52 -13.91 18.42
N VAL A 272 -9.16 -13.04 19.21
CA VAL A 272 -10.30 -13.44 20.06
C VAL A 272 -11.48 -13.90 19.20
N ARG A 273 -11.85 -13.12 18.17
CA ARG A 273 -12.93 -13.46 17.24
C ARG A 273 -12.68 -14.77 16.48
N THR A 274 -11.43 -15.05 16.15
CA THR A 274 -11.09 -16.29 15.42
C THR A 274 -11.17 -17.50 16.33
N ARG A 275 -10.88 -17.39 17.64
CA ARG A 275 -11.03 -18.47 18.63
C ARG A 275 -12.49 -18.84 18.94
N GLU A 276 -13.42 -17.89 18.88
CA GLU A 276 -14.83 -18.14 19.15
C GLU A 276 -15.56 -18.83 17.99
N ARG A 277 -14.93 -18.94 16.82
CA ARG A 277 -15.54 -19.50 15.60
C ARG A 277 -14.92 -20.83 15.13
N GLY A 278 -13.90 -21.34 15.81
CA GLY A 278 -13.29 -22.66 15.62
C GLY A 278 -13.57 -23.59 16.78
#